data_bc31b9663d9cd0b6b45652df14b1f81e
#
_entry.id   bc31b9663d9cd0b6b45652df14b1f81e
#
_cell.length_a   1.000
_cell.length_b   1.000
_cell.length_c   1.000
_cell.angle_alpha   90.00
_cell.angle_beta   90.00
_cell.angle_gamma   90.00
#
_symmetry.space_group_name_H-M   'P 1'
#
loop_
_entity.id
_entity.type
_entity.pdbx_description
1 polymer ?
#
loop_
_entity_poly.entity_id
_entity_poly.type
_entity_poly.pdbx_seq_one_letter_code
_entity_poly.pdbx_strand_id
1 'polypeptide(L)'
;MLKVNNVTKRFGGLVAVSSVDLEVNEQEIVSLIGPNGAGKTTLFAMVAGFLKADEGRIDFKNASVLGMKPHQICQLGMVRTFQITQPFAGLTTLQNIMVGAYSNTSDTDIARTKAEEVAEVVGMTSLLNQGADGLTVAGRKRLELARALATDPKLLLLDEVMAGLNPTEIDDIVKVIKGIRDRGITIFLIEHVMKAVMNLSDRTYVLNDGKLIASGTPSSVAENPQVIEAYLGHGAAEAMAEGG
;
A
#
# COMPACT_ATOMS: atom_id res chain seq x y z
N MET A 1 -12.85 -5.86 6.61
CA MET A 1 -12.17 -4.57 6.82
C MET A 1 -12.49 -3.58 5.69
N LEU A 2 -12.05 -3.81 4.45
CA LEU A 2 -12.33 -3.01 3.25
C LEU A 2 -13.14 -3.83 2.24
N LYS A 3 -14.16 -3.24 1.61
CA LYS A 3 -14.92 -3.83 0.50
C LYS A 3 -15.05 -2.82 -0.62
N VAL A 4 -14.69 -3.23 -1.82
CA VAL A 4 -14.84 -2.50 -3.07
C VAL A 4 -15.83 -3.27 -3.93
N ASN A 5 -16.95 -2.65 -4.31
CA ASN A 5 -18.02 -3.32 -5.03
C ASN A 5 -18.33 -2.58 -6.32
N ASN A 6 -18.11 -3.25 -7.44
CA ASN A 6 -18.42 -2.79 -8.81
C ASN A 6 -17.88 -1.38 -9.10
N VAL A 7 -16.66 -1.09 -8.65
CA VAL A 7 -16.08 0.27 -8.77
C VAL A 7 -15.58 0.49 -10.18
N THR A 8 -16.00 1.63 -10.76
CA THR A 8 -15.60 2.05 -12.11
C THR A 8 -15.09 3.48 -12.09
N LYS A 9 -14.03 3.73 -12.90
CA LYS A 9 -13.47 5.06 -13.14
C LYS A 9 -13.16 5.29 -14.60
N ARG A 10 -13.66 6.42 -15.12
CA ARG A 10 -13.42 6.87 -16.50
C ARG A 10 -12.69 8.22 -16.50
N PHE A 11 -11.82 8.40 -17.48
CA PHE A 11 -11.17 9.66 -17.80
C PHE A 11 -11.43 9.97 -19.29
N GLY A 12 -12.44 10.79 -19.56
CA GLY A 12 -12.92 10.96 -20.94
C GLY A 12 -13.37 9.64 -21.55
N GLY A 13 -12.76 9.24 -22.66
CA GLY A 13 -13.04 7.96 -23.34
C GLY A 13 -12.32 6.74 -22.75
N LEU A 14 -11.36 6.94 -21.82
CA LEU A 14 -10.59 5.85 -21.22
C LEU A 14 -11.29 5.32 -19.96
N VAL A 15 -11.55 4.00 -19.91
CA VAL A 15 -11.99 3.31 -18.70
C VAL A 15 -10.75 2.81 -17.96
N ALA A 16 -10.32 3.53 -16.93
CA ALA A 16 -9.11 3.19 -16.18
C ALA A 16 -9.33 2.10 -15.12
N VAL A 17 -10.55 1.97 -14.59
CA VAL A 17 -10.99 0.88 -13.70
C VAL A 17 -12.41 0.54 -14.10
N SER A 18 -12.71 -0.75 -14.28
CA SER A 18 -13.98 -1.25 -14.83
C SER A 18 -14.56 -2.34 -13.95
N SER A 19 -15.63 -2.01 -13.21
CA SER A 19 -16.42 -2.96 -12.41
C SER A 19 -15.56 -3.85 -11.50
N VAL A 20 -14.66 -3.24 -10.74
CA VAL A 20 -13.76 -3.96 -9.86
C VAL A 20 -14.44 -4.30 -8.55
N ASP A 21 -14.36 -5.59 -8.18
CA ASP A 21 -14.78 -6.14 -6.90
C ASP A 21 -13.59 -6.71 -6.15
N LEU A 22 -13.30 -6.23 -4.94
CA LEU A 22 -12.30 -6.81 -4.06
C LEU A 22 -12.63 -6.57 -2.60
N GLU A 23 -12.04 -7.39 -1.74
CA GLU A 23 -12.14 -7.23 -0.30
C GLU A 23 -10.79 -7.44 0.38
N VAL A 24 -10.60 -6.81 1.53
CA VAL A 24 -9.45 -6.99 2.42
C VAL A 24 -10.01 -7.29 3.80
N ASN A 25 -9.64 -8.44 4.39
CA ASN A 25 -10.06 -8.83 5.72
C ASN A 25 -9.17 -8.20 6.80
N GLU A 26 -9.58 -8.28 8.05
CA GLU A 26 -8.78 -7.79 9.17
C GLU A 26 -7.52 -8.63 9.33
N GLN A 27 -6.40 -7.98 9.64
CA GLN A 27 -5.08 -8.60 9.84
C GLN A 27 -4.55 -9.39 8.62
N GLU A 28 -5.11 -9.15 7.44
CA GLU A 28 -4.66 -9.73 6.18
C GLU A 28 -3.66 -8.79 5.48
N ILE A 29 -2.66 -9.37 4.82
CA ILE A 29 -1.81 -8.67 3.85
C ILE A 29 -2.32 -9.04 2.45
N VAL A 30 -2.93 -8.09 1.77
CA VAL A 30 -3.42 -8.25 0.40
C VAL A 30 -2.56 -7.44 -0.56
N SER A 31 -2.13 -8.03 -1.66
CA SER A 31 -1.45 -7.32 -2.74
C SER A 31 -2.35 -7.10 -3.96
N LEU A 32 -2.13 -5.99 -4.62
CA LEU A 32 -2.67 -5.67 -5.94
C LEU A 32 -1.51 -5.54 -6.91
N ILE A 33 -1.40 -6.46 -7.84
CA ILE A 33 -0.37 -6.49 -8.88
C ILE A 33 -0.97 -6.30 -10.26
N GLY A 34 -0.14 -6.17 -11.28
CA GLY A 34 -0.54 -6.01 -12.67
C GLY A 34 0.46 -5.14 -13.44
N PRO A 35 0.42 -5.15 -14.77
CA PRO A 35 1.32 -4.35 -15.60
C PRO A 35 1.16 -2.84 -15.36
N ASN A 36 2.11 -2.06 -15.90
CA ASN A 36 2.01 -0.61 -15.88
C ASN A 36 0.79 -0.17 -16.69
N GLY A 37 0.04 0.82 -16.14
CA GLY A 37 -1.20 1.27 -16.78
C GLY A 37 -2.44 0.42 -16.45
N ALA A 38 -2.32 -0.69 -15.73
CA ALA A 38 -3.45 -1.57 -15.40
C ALA A 38 -4.56 -0.92 -14.53
N GLY A 39 -4.33 0.28 -13.96
CA GLY A 39 -5.32 0.98 -13.14
C GLY A 39 -5.10 0.89 -11.62
N LYS A 40 -4.02 0.23 -11.15
CA LYS A 40 -3.72 0.02 -9.72
C LYS A 40 -3.73 1.31 -8.90
N THR A 41 -2.93 2.30 -9.29
CA THR A 41 -2.83 3.59 -8.60
C THR A 41 -4.14 4.38 -8.64
N THR A 42 -4.93 4.22 -9.73
CA THR A 42 -6.28 4.81 -9.85
C THR A 42 -7.22 4.19 -8.81
N LEU A 43 -7.21 2.86 -8.66
CA LEU A 43 -8.02 2.16 -7.67
C LEU A 43 -7.63 2.58 -6.24
N PHE A 44 -6.33 2.63 -5.92
CA PHE A 44 -5.85 3.12 -4.63
C PHE A 44 -6.25 4.58 -4.35
N ALA A 45 -6.19 5.43 -5.38
CA ALA A 45 -6.61 6.83 -5.24
C ALA A 45 -8.11 6.93 -4.92
N MET A 46 -8.95 6.06 -5.49
CA MET A 46 -10.37 6.00 -5.15
C MET A 46 -10.62 5.51 -3.74
N VAL A 47 -9.96 4.41 -3.34
CA VAL A 47 -10.06 3.84 -1.98
C VAL A 47 -9.64 4.85 -0.92
N ALA A 48 -8.57 5.61 -1.15
CA ALA A 48 -8.05 6.61 -0.22
C ALA A 48 -8.74 8.00 -0.32
N GLY A 49 -9.75 8.15 -1.18
CA GLY A 49 -10.55 9.38 -1.30
C GLY A 49 -9.87 10.52 -2.08
N PHE A 50 -8.73 10.27 -2.74
CA PHE A 50 -8.08 11.25 -3.62
C PHE A 50 -8.77 11.37 -4.98
N LEU A 51 -9.56 10.36 -5.36
CA LEU A 51 -10.29 10.32 -6.61
C LEU A 51 -11.69 9.77 -6.35
N LYS A 52 -12.71 10.41 -6.94
CA LYS A 52 -14.08 9.92 -6.87
C LYS A 52 -14.31 8.82 -7.90
N ALA A 53 -14.87 7.68 -7.48
CA ALA A 53 -15.39 6.68 -8.40
C ALA A 53 -16.62 7.22 -9.15
N ASP A 54 -16.80 6.80 -10.40
CA ASP A 54 -17.95 7.19 -11.20
C ASP A 54 -19.14 6.25 -10.94
N GLU A 55 -18.84 4.97 -10.62
CA GLU A 55 -19.83 3.95 -10.27
C GLU A 55 -19.31 3.05 -9.15
N GLY A 56 -20.21 2.31 -8.50
CA GLY A 56 -19.89 1.34 -7.47
C GLY A 56 -19.85 1.92 -6.06
N ARG A 57 -19.31 1.13 -5.13
CA ARG A 57 -19.28 1.46 -3.70
C ARG A 57 -17.96 1.02 -3.07
N ILE A 58 -17.47 1.82 -2.13
CA ILE A 58 -16.29 1.51 -1.30
C ILE A 58 -16.69 1.64 0.16
N ASP A 59 -16.57 0.55 0.90
CA ASP A 59 -16.88 0.49 2.33
C ASP A 59 -15.65 0.15 3.15
N PHE A 60 -15.43 0.90 4.20
CA PHE A 60 -14.40 0.64 5.21
C PHE A 60 -15.09 0.46 6.58
N LYS A 61 -14.85 -0.70 7.25
CA LYS A 61 -15.52 -1.06 8.51
C LYS A 61 -17.05 -0.89 8.45
N ASN A 62 -17.65 -1.36 7.36
CA ASN A 62 -19.10 -1.29 7.08
C ASN A 62 -19.66 0.14 6.89
N ALA A 63 -18.83 1.17 6.85
CA ALA A 63 -19.22 2.55 6.53
C ALA A 63 -18.76 2.90 5.11
N SER A 64 -19.64 3.53 4.32
CA SER A 64 -19.26 4.00 2.99
C SER A 64 -18.26 5.16 3.11
N VAL A 65 -17.13 5.04 2.41
CA VAL A 65 -16.13 6.11 2.31
C VAL A 65 -16.20 6.86 0.99
N LEU A 66 -17.13 6.48 0.11
CA LEU A 66 -17.27 7.10 -1.20
C LEU A 66 -17.65 8.59 -1.06
N GLY A 67 -16.82 9.46 -1.66
CA GLY A 67 -16.99 10.91 -1.60
C GLY A 67 -16.45 11.57 -0.34
N MET A 68 -15.92 10.82 0.62
CA MET A 68 -15.17 11.36 1.76
C MET A 68 -13.83 11.93 1.30
N LYS A 69 -13.36 12.98 1.98
CA LYS A 69 -12.03 13.54 1.75
C LYS A 69 -10.94 12.67 2.40
N PRO A 70 -9.69 12.66 1.88
CA PRO A 70 -8.60 11.83 2.41
C PRO A 70 -8.36 11.97 3.92
N HIS A 71 -8.43 13.19 4.47
CA HIS A 71 -8.24 13.39 5.91
C HIS A 71 -9.37 12.77 6.74
N GLN A 72 -10.61 12.72 6.25
CA GLN A 72 -11.73 12.07 6.94
C GLN A 72 -11.55 10.54 6.94
N ILE A 73 -11.08 9.98 5.82
CA ILE A 73 -10.75 8.55 5.70
C ILE A 73 -9.58 8.19 6.62
N CYS A 74 -8.56 9.05 6.71
CA CYS A 74 -7.45 8.91 7.64
C CYS A 74 -7.94 8.86 9.09
N GLN A 75 -8.86 9.74 9.51
CA GLN A 75 -9.46 9.74 10.84
C GLN A 75 -10.26 8.48 11.16
N LEU A 76 -10.80 7.78 10.15
CA LEU A 76 -11.42 6.47 10.32
C LEU A 76 -10.39 5.33 10.52
N GLY A 77 -9.11 5.63 10.27
CA GLY A 77 -8.00 4.69 10.42
C GLY A 77 -7.55 4.01 9.12
N MET A 78 -7.92 4.51 7.94
CA MET A 78 -7.37 4.06 6.67
C MET A 78 -6.37 5.09 6.14
N VAL A 79 -5.10 4.71 6.07
CA VAL A 79 -3.98 5.62 5.76
C VAL A 79 -3.21 5.11 4.56
N ARG A 80 -2.86 6.03 3.64
CA ARG A 80 -2.07 5.72 2.45
C ARG A 80 -0.68 6.34 2.52
N THR A 81 0.35 5.54 2.19
CA THR A 81 1.66 6.06 1.83
C THR A 81 1.67 6.55 0.38
N PHE A 82 2.67 7.36 0.01
CA PHE A 82 2.81 7.88 -1.33
C PHE A 82 4.01 7.27 -2.03
N GLN A 83 3.91 7.06 -3.34
CA GLN A 83 4.98 6.51 -4.15
C GLN A 83 6.28 7.35 -4.08
N ILE A 84 6.14 8.68 -4.04
CA ILE A 84 7.27 9.60 -3.87
C ILE A 84 7.32 10.09 -2.44
N THR A 85 8.31 9.59 -1.70
CA THR A 85 8.53 9.98 -0.30
C THR A 85 9.16 11.36 -0.22
N GLN A 86 8.40 12.33 0.26
CA GLN A 86 8.89 13.67 0.55
C GLN A 86 8.88 13.91 2.07
N PRO A 87 10.04 13.86 2.74
CA PRO A 87 10.13 14.27 4.13
C PRO A 87 9.92 15.78 4.26
N PHE A 88 9.45 16.23 5.40
CA PHE A 88 9.48 17.65 5.74
C PHE A 88 10.94 18.08 5.90
N ALA A 89 11.43 18.83 4.92
CA ALA A 89 12.79 19.38 4.92
C ALA A 89 13.01 20.29 6.14
N GLY A 90 14.21 20.24 6.72
CA GLY A 90 14.55 21.01 7.91
C GLY A 90 14.04 20.42 9.22
N LEU A 91 13.27 19.34 9.21
CA LEU A 91 12.88 18.58 10.40
C LEU A 91 13.75 17.34 10.58
N THR A 92 13.96 16.95 11.84
CA THR A 92 14.59 15.66 12.17
C THR A 92 13.66 14.50 11.83
N THR A 93 14.20 13.29 11.81
CA THR A 93 13.43 12.05 11.68
C THR A 93 12.34 11.96 12.74
N LEU A 94 12.67 12.23 14.01
CA LEU A 94 11.70 12.27 15.12
C LEU A 94 10.57 13.25 14.83
N GLN A 95 10.89 14.49 14.49
CA GLN A 95 9.89 15.53 14.23
C GLN A 95 9.00 15.16 13.03
N ASN A 96 9.54 14.54 11.99
CA ASN A 96 8.77 14.04 10.87
C ASN A 96 7.74 12.98 11.31
N ILE A 97 8.12 12.05 12.20
CA ILE A 97 7.21 11.02 12.71
C ILE A 97 6.14 11.66 13.61
N MET A 98 6.52 12.62 14.46
CA MET A 98 5.60 13.37 15.32
C MET A 98 4.49 14.07 14.54
N VAL A 99 4.73 14.53 13.29
CA VAL A 99 3.68 15.10 12.43
C VAL A 99 2.53 14.10 12.23
N GLY A 100 2.82 12.80 12.07
CA GLY A 100 1.79 11.75 12.03
C GLY A 100 1.05 11.61 13.35
N ALA A 101 1.77 11.63 14.48
CA ALA A 101 1.17 11.47 15.81
C ALA A 101 0.24 12.63 16.19
N TYR A 102 0.50 13.84 15.72
CA TYR A 102 -0.38 15.01 15.92
C TYR A 102 -1.77 14.87 15.27
N SER A 103 -2.01 13.85 14.46
CA SER A 103 -3.36 13.54 13.99
C SER A 103 -4.30 13.11 15.12
N ASN A 104 -3.75 12.59 16.23
CA ASN A 104 -4.51 12.01 17.36
C ASN A 104 -4.32 12.78 18.68
N THR A 105 -3.36 13.68 18.78
CA THR A 105 -3.08 14.45 20.00
C THR A 105 -2.52 15.82 19.67
N SER A 106 -2.77 16.80 20.52
CA SER A 106 -2.07 18.09 20.49
C SER A 106 -0.94 18.20 21.53
N ASP A 107 -0.78 17.17 22.37
CA ASP A 107 0.28 17.10 23.38
C ASP A 107 1.60 16.66 22.75
N THR A 108 2.65 17.47 22.95
CA THR A 108 3.96 17.23 22.36
C THR A 108 4.68 16.03 22.95
N ASP A 109 4.51 15.78 24.25
CA ASP A 109 5.17 14.66 24.93
C ASP A 109 4.52 13.33 24.52
N ILE A 110 3.20 13.30 24.39
CA ILE A 110 2.47 12.14 23.86
C ILE A 110 2.88 11.89 22.41
N ALA A 111 2.94 12.93 21.55
CA ALA A 111 3.36 12.80 20.16
C ALA A 111 4.80 12.32 20.04
N ARG A 112 5.71 12.77 20.92
CA ARG A 112 7.11 12.32 20.98
C ARG A 112 7.19 10.84 21.36
N THR A 113 6.54 10.43 22.46
CA THR A 113 6.51 9.03 22.92
C THR A 113 6.02 8.11 21.80
N LYS A 114 4.93 8.49 21.15
CA LYS A 114 4.40 7.74 19.99
C LYS A 114 5.39 7.65 18.84
N ALA A 115 6.09 8.72 18.55
CA ALA A 115 7.07 8.74 17.48
C ALA A 115 8.29 7.85 17.78
N GLU A 116 8.75 7.81 19.04
CA GLU A 116 9.84 6.94 19.49
C GLU A 116 9.43 5.45 19.41
N GLU A 117 8.25 5.08 19.88
CA GLU A 117 7.69 3.73 19.75
C GLU A 117 7.60 3.28 18.29
N VAL A 118 7.11 4.14 17.42
CA VAL A 118 6.98 3.84 15.99
C VAL A 118 8.36 3.73 15.34
N ALA A 119 9.33 4.58 15.71
CA ALA A 119 10.70 4.50 15.21
C ALA A 119 11.35 3.15 15.54
N GLU A 120 11.09 2.59 16.72
CA GLU A 120 11.52 1.25 17.09
C GLU A 120 10.92 0.18 16.15
N VAL A 121 9.61 0.26 15.89
CA VAL A 121 8.89 -0.67 14.99
C VAL A 121 9.50 -0.72 13.60
N VAL A 122 9.85 0.44 13.05
CA VAL A 122 10.43 0.52 11.69
C VAL A 122 11.97 0.47 11.67
N GLY A 123 12.62 0.31 12.83
CA GLY A 123 14.08 0.20 12.95
C GLY A 123 14.81 1.51 12.67
N MET A 124 14.29 2.65 13.15
CA MET A 124 14.85 3.99 12.94
C MET A 124 15.31 4.69 14.24
N THR A 125 15.36 4.00 15.38
CA THR A 125 15.69 4.60 16.68
C THR A 125 17.02 5.35 16.67
N SER A 126 18.05 4.82 16.02
CA SER A 126 19.37 5.47 15.92
C SER A 126 19.39 6.71 15.01
N LEU A 127 18.35 6.91 14.20
CA LEU A 127 18.25 7.99 13.23
C LEU A 127 17.35 9.15 13.69
N LEU A 128 16.75 9.08 14.89
CA LEU A 128 15.76 10.04 15.38
C LEU A 128 16.22 11.48 15.33
N ASN A 129 17.49 11.75 15.66
CA ASN A 129 18.06 13.09 15.67
C ASN A 129 18.68 13.51 14.31
N GLN A 130 18.72 12.63 13.33
CA GLN A 130 19.22 12.95 11.99
C GLN A 130 18.19 13.79 11.22
N GLY A 131 18.66 14.78 10.45
CA GLY A 131 17.83 15.50 9.49
C GLY A 131 17.26 14.55 8.43
N ALA A 132 15.99 14.66 8.17
CA ALA A 132 15.30 13.72 7.27
C ALA A 132 15.75 13.85 5.81
N ASP A 133 16.32 14.97 5.41
CA ASP A 133 16.94 15.22 4.10
C ASP A 133 18.20 14.37 3.86
N GLY A 134 18.93 14.05 4.92
CA GLY A 134 20.14 13.21 4.89
C GLY A 134 19.86 11.70 4.87
N LEU A 135 18.61 11.25 4.88
CA LEU A 135 18.26 9.84 4.85
C LEU A 135 18.50 9.22 3.46
N THR A 136 18.96 7.96 3.45
CA THR A 136 19.01 7.12 2.25
C THR A 136 17.61 6.86 1.68
N VAL A 137 17.51 6.28 0.48
CA VAL A 137 16.21 5.88 -0.12
C VAL A 137 15.46 4.93 0.83
N ALA A 138 16.13 3.89 1.35
CA ALA A 138 15.54 2.97 2.31
C ALA A 138 15.12 3.66 3.62
N GLY A 139 15.94 4.59 4.13
CA GLY A 139 15.60 5.40 5.30
C GLY A 139 14.36 6.25 5.07
N ARG A 140 14.21 6.89 3.91
CA ARG A 140 13.02 7.66 3.55
C ARG A 140 11.76 6.80 3.45
N LYS A 141 11.86 5.60 2.87
CA LYS A 141 10.75 4.64 2.81
C LYS A 141 10.31 4.19 4.22
N ARG A 142 11.27 3.92 5.11
CA ARG A 142 10.95 3.62 6.53
C ARG A 142 10.33 4.81 7.25
N LEU A 143 10.81 6.03 6.99
CA LEU A 143 10.22 7.25 7.56
C LEU A 143 8.77 7.45 7.12
N GLU A 144 8.46 7.15 5.87
CA GLU A 144 7.08 7.23 5.36
C GLU A 144 6.16 6.22 6.06
N LEU A 145 6.62 4.97 6.23
CA LEU A 145 5.90 3.96 7.03
C LEU A 145 5.71 4.44 8.48
N ALA A 146 6.76 5.01 9.08
CA ALA A 146 6.70 5.54 10.44
C ALA A 146 5.65 6.67 10.58
N ARG A 147 5.65 7.62 9.65
CA ARG A 147 4.66 8.71 9.65
C ARG A 147 3.23 8.19 9.52
N ALA A 148 3.01 7.19 8.66
CA ALA A 148 1.72 6.54 8.52
C ALA A 148 1.32 5.77 9.80
N LEU A 149 2.25 5.02 10.39
CA LEU A 149 2.01 4.27 11.65
C LEU A 149 1.71 5.17 12.83
N ALA A 150 2.33 6.34 12.90
CA ALA A 150 2.12 7.31 13.99
C ALA A 150 0.67 7.86 14.04
N THR A 151 -0.11 7.68 12.96
CA THR A 151 -1.54 8.03 12.93
C THR A 151 -2.46 6.95 13.53
N ASP A 152 -1.92 5.85 14.09
CA ASP A 152 -2.66 4.68 14.60
C ASP A 152 -3.62 4.04 13.59
N PRO A 153 -3.13 3.66 12.39
CA PRO A 153 -3.97 3.12 11.33
C PRO A 153 -4.54 1.75 11.71
N LYS A 154 -5.70 1.42 11.13
CA LYS A 154 -6.28 0.08 11.13
C LYS A 154 -6.04 -0.64 9.80
N LEU A 155 -5.93 0.15 8.72
CA LEU A 155 -5.58 -0.30 7.38
C LEU A 155 -4.53 0.63 6.79
N LEU A 156 -3.39 0.06 6.40
CA LEU A 156 -2.35 0.74 5.63
C LEU A 156 -2.47 0.39 4.15
N LEU A 157 -2.56 1.42 3.32
CA LEU A 157 -2.45 1.35 1.87
C LEU A 157 -1.01 1.69 1.47
N LEU A 158 -0.23 0.70 1.05
CA LEU A 158 1.19 0.85 0.70
C LEU A 158 1.36 0.90 -0.81
N ASP A 159 1.91 1.99 -1.34
CA ASP A 159 2.05 2.22 -2.77
C ASP A 159 3.53 2.16 -3.17
N GLU A 160 3.95 1.01 -3.71
CA GLU A 160 5.30 0.72 -4.22
C GLU A 160 6.42 1.09 -3.22
N VAL A 161 6.25 0.68 -1.96
CA VAL A 161 7.22 1.03 -0.90
C VAL A 161 8.60 0.41 -1.11
N MET A 162 8.73 -0.62 -1.96
CA MET A 162 9.98 -1.30 -2.25
C MET A 162 10.68 -0.78 -3.51
N ALA A 163 10.06 0.17 -4.21
CA ALA A 163 10.66 0.75 -5.41
C ALA A 163 11.99 1.45 -5.11
N GLY A 164 13.04 1.08 -5.88
CA GLY A 164 14.39 1.66 -5.74
C GLY A 164 15.23 1.07 -4.61
N LEU A 165 14.78 0.01 -3.93
CA LEU A 165 15.53 -0.71 -2.90
C LEU A 165 16.33 -1.86 -3.50
N ASN A 166 17.48 -2.16 -2.91
CA ASN A 166 18.25 -3.37 -3.22
C ASN A 166 17.63 -4.62 -2.54
N PRO A 167 18.03 -5.85 -2.93
CA PRO A 167 17.44 -7.08 -2.38
C PRO A 167 17.49 -7.19 -0.85
N THR A 168 18.56 -6.76 -0.21
CA THR A 168 18.70 -6.80 1.25
C THR A 168 17.74 -5.81 1.92
N GLU A 169 17.65 -4.60 1.39
CA GLU A 169 16.71 -3.58 1.87
C GLU A 169 15.25 -4.01 1.70
N ILE A 170 14.91 -4.72 0.60
CA ILE A 170 13.60 -5.33 0.39
C ILE A 170 13.32 -6.36 1.48
N ASP A 171 14.24 -7.29 1.75
CA ASP A 171 14.05 -8.32 2.79
C ASP A 171 13.85 -7.68 4.17
N ASP A 172 14.49 -6.56 4.47
CA ASP A 172 14.31 -5.82 5.71
C ASP A 172 12.95 -5.09 5.78
N ILE A 173 12.50 -4.45 4.70
CA ILE A 173 11.16 -3.83 4.64
C ILE A 173 10.07 -4.90 4.76
N VAL A 174 10.25 -6.07 4.16
CA VAL A 174 9.34 -7.23 4.31
C VAL A 174 9.17 -7.62 5.78
N LYS A 175 10.27 -7.69 6.56
CA LYS A 175 10.22 -7.96 8.01
C LYS A 175 9.44 -6.88 8.76
N VAL A 176 9.68 -5.61 8.43
CA VAL A 176 8.97 -4.47 9.04
C VAL A 176 7.47 -4.57 8.76
N ILE A 177 7.06 -4.81 7.51
CA ILE A 177 5.65 -4.92 7.12
C ILE A 177 4.97 -6.10 7.84
N LYS A 178 5.63 -7.26 7.95
CA LYS A 178 5.11 -8.39 8.73
C LYS A 178 4.93 -8.03 10.20
N GLY A 179 5.93 -7.38 10.80
CA GLY A 179 5.84 -6.89 12.18
C GLY A 179 4.71 -5.87 12.41
N ILE A 180 4.37 -5.08 11.41
CA ILE A 180 3.21 -4.16 11.44
C ILE A 180 1.90 -4.96 11.43
N ARG A 181 1.76 -5.96 10.53
CA ARG A 181 0.61 -6.85 10.49
C ARG A 181 0.42 -7.59 11.82
N ASP A 182 1.51 -8.11 12.40
CA ASP A 182 1.48 -8.87 13.65
C ASP A 182 1.05 -8.02 14.87
N ARG A 183 1.07 -6.68 14.74
CA ARG A 183 0.47 -5.72 15.67
C ARG A 183 -1.02 -5.46 15.43
N GLY A 184 -1.66 -6.23 14.55
CA GLY A 184 -3.10 -6.15 14.26
C GLY A 184 -3.47 -5.14 13.17
N ILE A 185 -2.49 -4.59 12.43
CA ILE A 185 -2.75 -3.63 11.35
C ILE A 185 -2.93 -4.41 10.04
N THR A 186 -4.05 -4.15 9.36
CA THR A 186 -4.34 -4.71 8.04
C THR A 186 -3.53 -3.98 6.97
N ILE A 187 -3.08 -4.68 5.94
CA ILE A 187 -2.24 -4.09 4.89
C ILE A 187 -2.82 -4.41 3.51
N PHE A 188 -2.98 -3.38 2.70
CA PHE A 188 -3.27 -3.51 1.29
C PHE A 188 -2.18 -2.80 0.50
N LEU A 189 -1.45 -3.51 -0.37
CA LEU A 189 -0.27 -2.97 -1.03
C LEU A 189 -0.33 -3.11 -2.54
N ILE A 190 0.20 -2.10 -3.25
CA ILE A 190 0.59 -2.21 -4.65
C ILE A 190 2.07 -2.52 -4.68
N GLU A 191 2.45 -3.60 -5.37
CA GLU A 191 3.84 -3.96 -5.58
C GLU A 191 4.05 -4.60 -6.96
N HIS A 192 5.28 -4.49 -7.45
CA HIS A 192 5.73 -5.13 -8.67
C HIS A 192 6.94 -6.06 -8.44
N VAL A 193 7.48 -6.09 -7.23
CA VAL A 193 8.57 -6.98 -6.82
C VAL A 193 7.96 -8.32 -6.42
N MET A 194 7.87 -9.28 -7.36
CA MET A 194 7.21 -10.57 -7.15
C MET A 194 7.76 -11.34 -5.95
N LYS A 195 9.10 -11.32 -5.70
CA LYS A 195 9.70 -11.94 -4.50
C LYS A 195 9.06 -11.42 -3.21
N ALA A 196 8.79 -10.12 -3.14
CA ALA A 196 8.16 -9.51 -1.97
C ALA A 196 6.68 -9.88 -1.86
N VAL A 197 5.95 -9.86 -2.98
CA VAL A 197 4.53 -10.30 -3.03
C VAL A 197 4.40 -11.73 -2.53
N MET A 198 5.24 -12.66 -3.03
CA MET A 198 5.27 -14.07 -2.62
C MET A 198 5.55 -14.26 -1.13
N ASN A 199 6.40 -13.41 -0.54
CA ASN A 199 6.81 -13.51 0.87
C ASN A 199 5.86 -12.82 1.84
N LEU A 200 5.10 -11.82 1.38
CA LEU A 200 4.28 -10.97 2.25
C LEU A 200 2.81 -11.35 2.24
N SER A 201 2.26 -11.62 1.04
CA SER A 201 0.82 -11.57 0.85
C SER A 201 0.13 -12.87 1.21
N ASP A 202 -0.96 -12.75 1.94
CA ASP A 202 -1.89 -13.86 2.16
C ASP A 202 -2.75 -14.09 0.90
N ARG A 203 -3.09 -13.00 0.21
CA ARG A 203 -3.88 -13.00 -1.01
C ARG A 203 -3.42 -11.92 -1.98
N THR A 204 -3.52 -12.21 -3.27
CA THR A 204 -3.13 -11.33 -4.36
C THR A 204 -4.29 -11.16 -5.35
N TYR A 205 -4.54 -9.92 -5.73
CA TYR A 205 -5.40 -9.56 -6.86
C TYR A 205 -4.55 -9.11 -8.04
N VAL A 206 -4.94 -9.49 -9.25
CA VAL A 206 -4.27 -9.07 -10.48
C VAL A 206 -5.20 -8.19 -11.29
N LEU A 207 -4.75 -6.97 -11.54
CA LEU A 207 -5.45 -6.01 -12.38
C LEU A 207 -4.75 -5.93 -13.75
N ASN A 208 -5.54 -6.02 -14.82
CA ASN A 208 -5.10 -5.75 -16.19
C ASN A 208 -6.17 -4.97 -16.94
N ASP A 209 -5.78 -3.92 -17.68
CA ASP A 209 -6.69 -3.04 -18.43
C ASP A 209 -7.94 -2.61 -17.64
N GLY A 210 -7.73 -2.24 -16.38
CA GLY A 210 -8.78 -1.79 -15.46
C GLY A 210 -9.68 -2.89 -14.89
N LYS A 211 -9.43 -4.17 -15.18
CA LYS A 211 -10.25 -5.30 -14.72
C LYS A 211 -9.45 -6.27 -13.86
N LEU A 212 -10.11 -6.89 -12.89
CA LEU A 212 -9.51 -8.03 -12.18
C LEU A 212 -9.53 -9.26 -13.09
N ILE A 213 -8.36 -9.83 -13.36
CA ILE A 213 -8.20 -11.04 -14.19
C ILE A 213 -7.91 -12.29 -13.37
N ALA A 214 -7.41 -12.14 -12.14
CA ALA A 214 -7.16 -13.25 -11.22
C ALA A 214 -7.17 -12.79 -9.76
N SER A 215 -7.46 -13.72 -8.85
CA SER A 215 -7.28 -13.56 -7.42
C SER A 215 -7.00 -14.92 -6.77
N GLY A 216 -6.18 -14.94 -5.71
CA GLY A 216 -5.83 -16.15 -4.99
C GLY A 216 -4.57 -15.99 -4.15
N THR A 217 -3.97 -17.10 -3.74
CA THR A 217 -2.64 -17.07 -3.12
C THR A 217 -1.60 -16.55 -4.12
N PRO A 218 -0.51 -15.92 -3.66
CA PRO A 218 0.54 -15.46 -4.57
C PRO A 218 1.04 -16.55 -5.55
N SER A 219 1.19 -17.79 -5.07
CA SER A 219 1.62 -18.92 -5.89
C SER A 219 0.60 -19.27 -6.97
N SER A 220 -0.68 -19.38 -6.62
CA SER A 220 -1.74 -19.71 -7.59
C SER A 220 -1.91 -18.63 -8.67
N VAL A 221 -1.67 -17.38 -8.30
CA VAL A 221 -1.72 -16.25 -9.23
C VAL A 221 -0.51 -16.26 -10.18
N ALA A 222 0.68 -16.60 -9.68
CA ALA A 222 1.90 -16.66 -10.50
C ALA A 222 1.85 -17.76 -11.57
N GLU A 223 1.09 -18.83 -11.33
CA GLU A 223 0.89 -19.96 -12.26
C GLU A 223 -0.30 -19.76 -13.21
N ASN A 224 -1.08 -18.69 -13.05
CA ASN A 224 -2.27 -18.45 -13.86
C ASN A 224 -1.90 -18.01 -15.29
N PRO A 225 -2.36 -18.74 -16.34
CA PRO A 225 -2.04 -18.41 -17.73
C PRO A 225 -2.41 -16.98 -18.15
N GLN A 226 -3.57 -16.47 -17.70
CA GLN A 226 -4.01 -15.11 -18.00
C GLN A 226 -3.07 -14.07 -17.38
N VAL A 227 -2.51 -14.35 -16.20
CA VAL A 227 -1.54 -13.48 -15.54
C VAL A 227 -0.21 -13.49 -16.28
N ILE A 228 0.26 -14.68 -16.67
CA ILE A 228 1.50 -14.84 -17.47
C ILE A 228 1.38 -14.05 -18.77
N GLU A 229 0.27 -14.18 -19.49
CA GLU A 229 0.03 -13.44 -20.73
C GLU A 229 -0.06 -11.92 -20.52
N ALA A 230 -0.67 -11.46 -19.43
CA ALA A 230 -0.75 -10.04 -19.11
C ALA A 230 0.62 -9.39 -18.87
N TYR A 231 1.60 -10.14 -18.38
CA TYR A 231 2.96 -9.65 -18.12
C TYR A 231 3.94 -9.86 -19.26
N LEU A 232 3.84 -10.99 -19.99
CA LEU A 232 4.81 -11.40 -21.00
C LEU A 232 4.30 -11.28 -22.46
N GLY A 233 3.01 -11.00 -22.62
CA GLY A 233 2.35 -10.92 -23.93
C GLY A 233 1.70 -12.24 -24.37
N HIS A 234 0.89 -12.16 -25.44
CA HIS A 234 0.15 -13.31 -25.95
C HIS A 234 1.08 -14.46 -26.39
N GLY A 235 0.67 -15.69 -26.07
CA GLY A 235 1.42 -16.92 -26.38
C GLY A 235 2.50 -17.30 -25.39
N ALA A 236 2.84 -16.45 -24.42
CA ALA A 236 3.89 -16.76 -23.45
C ALA A 236 3.52 -17.91 -22.51
N ALA A 237 2.26 -18.08 -22.18
CA ALA A 237 1.78 -19.17 -21.32
C ALA A 237 1.90 -20.54 -22.03
N GLU A 238 1.61 -20.60 -23.33
CA GLU A 238 1.74 -21.83 -24.12
C GLU A 238 3.22 -22.23 -24.29
N ALA A 239 4.09 -21.26 -24.58
CA ALA A 239 5.53 -21.50 -24.68
C ALA A 239 6.17 -22.01 -23.39
N MET A 240 5.70 -21.56 -22.23
CA MET A 240 6.15 -22.07 -20.93
C MET A 240 5.65 -23.49 -20.63
N ALA A 241 4.45 -23.86 -21.12
CA ALA A 241 3.88 -25.19 -20.93
C ALA A 241 4.56 -26.24 -21.82
N GLU A 242 5.08 -25.85 -23.00
CA GLU A 242 5.77 -26.75 -23.95
C GLU A 242 7.26 -26.91 -23.67
N GLY A 243 7.88 -26.05 -22.85
CA GLY A 243 9.30 -26.02 -22.55
C GLY A 243 9.71 -26.58 -21.18
N GLY A 244 8.78 -27.21 -20.41
CA GLY A 244 9.00 -27.76 -19.07
C GLY A 244 9.22 -29.27 -19.02
#